data_663f74eb48399fa2b0792dce5f21367e
#
_entry.id   663f74eb48399fa2b0792dce5f21367e
#
_cell.length_a   1.000
_cell.length_b   1.000
_cell.length_c   1.000
_cell.angle_alpha   90.00
_cell.angle_beta   90.00
_cell.angle_gamma   90.00
#
_symmetry.space_group_name_H-M   'P 1'
#
loop_
_entity.id
_entity.type
_entity.pdbx_description
1 polymer ?
#
loop_
_entity_poly.entity_id
_entity_poly.type
_entity_poly.pdbx_seq_one_letter_code
_entity_poly.pdbx_strand_id
1 'polypeptide(L)'
;MNAPYIPSSGILSKFNRQWARFSAKTPINIDLDHAIVTFSFDDFPKSAATLGASILEKHGWLATYYASASFAQKETHHGTMFDSSDLKRLTRAGHEIGCHTYEHLDCTQATASSVIASIEKNTNTLKDMGLETPLESFAFPYGEATPSVKRLLGERFSTLRGIRSEINRGMSDRHLLKSVPLDGGEAGIKKAMEAAEGLTQDPGWLIYYAHDVQENPTEWGCTPDQLEEVCQAVERSGARVLTMSQAYGELEHCK
;
A
#
# COMPACT_ATOMS: atom_id res chain seq x y z
N MET A 1 -1.68 20.02 -17.71
CA MET A 1 -1.49 19.13 -16.55
C MET A 1 -1.05 20.00 -15.40
N ASN A 2 -1.75 19.99 -14.27
CA ASN A 2 -1.29 20.69 -13.07
C ASN A 2 -0.06 19.95 -12.54
N ALA A 3 0.94 20.70 -12.01
CA ALA A 3 2.10 20.11 -11.37
C ALA A 3 1.63 19.18 -10.21
N PRO A 4 2.31 18.03 -9.99
CA PRO A 4 1.96 17.15 -8.89
C PRO A 4 2.07 17.90 -7.56
N TYR A 5 1.12 17.64 -6.65
CA TYR A 5 1.18 18.17 -5.29
C TYR A 5 2.42 17.64 -4.58
N ILE A 6 3.18 18.52 -3.95
CA ILE A 6 4.35 18.15 -3.15
C ILE A 6 4.01 18.42 -1.68
N PRO A 7 4.08 17.41 -0.80
CA PRO A 7 3.84 17.58 0.64
C PRO A 7 4.78 18.64 1.25
N SER A 8 4.27 19.34 2.25
CA SER A 8 5.05 20.38 2.94
C SER A 8 6.37 19.83 3.49
N SER A 9 7.49 20.41 3.08
CA SER A 9 8.85 20.07 3.54
C SER A 9 9.31 20.89 4.76
N GLY A 10 8.44 21.73 5.32
CA GLY A 10 8.74 22.60 6.46
C GLY A 10 9.16 21.84 7.73
N ILE A 11 9.85 22.53 8.66
CA ILE A 11 10.34 21.97 9.93
C ILE A 11 9.18 21.39 10.76
N LEU A 12 8.03 22.07 10.80
CA LEU A 12 6.83 21.60 11.52
C LEU A 12 6.28 20.31 10.92
N SER A 13 6.25 20.17 9.59
CA SER A 13 5.79 18.95 8.92
C SER A 13 6.74 17.78 9.18
N LYS A 14 8.05 18.03 9.17
CA LYS A 14 9.06 17.02 9.55
C LYS A 14 8.90 16.59 11.01
N PHE A 15 8.65 17.54 11.92
CA PHE A 15 8.41 17.24 13.33
C PHE A 15 7.13 16.43 13.52
N ASN A 16 6.02 16.79 12.88
CA ASN A 16 4.76 16.07 12.93
C ASN A 16 4.89 14.63 12.43
N ARG A 17 5.61 14.42 11.32
CA ARG A 17 5.92 13.07 10.81
C ARG A 17 6.72 12.25 11.83
N GLN A 18 7.77 12.85 12.40
CA GLN A 18 8.56 12.19 13.44
C GLN A 18 7.70 11.87 14.67
N TRP A 19 6.87 12.81 15.11
CA TRP A 19 5.97 12.65 16.25
C TRP A 19 4.92 11.56 16.02
N ALA A 20 4.38 11.43 14.81
CA ALA A 20 3.44 10.36 14.46
C ALA A 20 4.04 8.94 14.63
N ARG A 21 5.35 8.78 14.46
CA ARG A 21 6.06 7.50 14.65
C ARG A 21 6.11 7.05 16.11
N PHE A 22 6.09 7.99 17.05
CA PHE A 22 6.22 7.70 18.48
C PHE A 22 4.91 7.83 19.24
N SER A 23 3.90 8.49 18.66
CA SER A 23 2.63 8.81 19.29
C SER A 23 1.47 8.07 18.65
N ALA A 24 0.38 7.90 19.42
CA ALA A 24 -0.85 7.23 18.95
C ALA A 24 -0.58 5.86 18.32
N LYS A 25 0.32 5.10 18.91
CA LYS A 25 0.63 3.73 18.45
C LYS A 25 -0.49 2.78 18.83
N THR A 26 -0.85 1.92 17.90
CA THR A 26 -1.66 0.74 18.16
C THR A 26 -0.77 -0.48 17.96
N PRO A 27 -0.25 -1.05 19.05
CA PRO A 27 0.76 -2.09 18.95
C PRO A 27 0.19 -3.36 18.34
N ILE A 28 0.98 -3.99 17.48
CA ILE A 28 0.79 -5.34 17.00
C ILE A 28 2.12 -6.09 17.15
N ASN A 29 2.07 -7.29 17.70
CA ASN A 29 3.27 -8.14 17.78
C ASN A 29 3.42 -8.91 16.46
N ILE A 30 4.56 -8.70 15.80
CA ILE A 30 4.94 -9.40 14.56
C ILE A 30 6.15 -10.27 14.90
N ASP A 31 5.85 -11.35 15.61
CA ASP A 31 6.80 -12.42 15.97
C ASP A 31 6.33 -13.68 15.24
N LEU A 32 6.97 -13.96 14.13
CA LEU A 32 6.51 -14.94 13.15
C LEU A 32 7.54 -16.08 13.00
N ASP A 33 7.06 -17.31 13.00
CA ASP A 33 7.87 -18.48 12.65
C ASP A 33 8.18 -18.56 11.15
N HIS A 34 7.40 -17.85 10.33
CA HIS A 34 7.56 -17.76 8.88
C HIS A 34 7.31 -16.33 8.41
N ALA A 35 8.02 -15.90 7.39
CA ALA A 35 7.88 -14.56 6.86
C ALA A 35 6.57 -14.37 6.07
N ILE A 36 6.03 -13.16 6.12
CA ILE A 36 4.90 -12.72 5.31
C ILE A 36 5.35 -11.59 4.39
N VAL A 37 4.93 -11.64 3.13
CA VAL A 37 5.10 -10.56 2.16
C VAL A 37 3.73 -10.09 1.67
N THR A 38 3.56 -8.79 1.55
CA THR A 38 2.39 -8.18 0.92
C THR A 38 2.87 -7.28 -0.23
N PHE A 39 2.34 -7.49 -1.43
CA PHE A 39 2.47 -6.54 -2.53
C PHE A 39 1.31 -5.56 -2.49
N SER A 40 1.58 -4.28 -2.62
CA SER A 40 0.54 -3.26 -2.72
C SER A 40 0.82 -2.26 -3.85
N PHE A 41 -0.25 -1.72 -4.44
CA PHE A 41 -0.18 -0.72 -5.50
C PHE A 41 -1.01 0.50 -5.10
N ASP A 42 -0.39 1.67 -5.13
CA ASP A 42 -1.02 2.93 -4.78
C ASP A 42 -1.64 3.60 -6.01
N ASP A 43 -2.62 4.46 -5.80
CA ASP A 43 -3.39 5.17 -6.84
C ASP A 43 -4.15 4.26 -7.81
N PHE A 44 -3.73 3.03 -7.96
CA PHE A 44 -4.34 2.02 -8.78
C PHE A 44 -4.26 2.31 -10.29
N PRO A 45 -3.05 2.50 -10.87
CA PRO A 45 -2.90 2.59 -12.32
C PRO A 45 -3.35 1.30 -13.00
N LYS A 46 -3.89 1.42 -14.22
CA LYS A 46 -4.36 0.26 -15.02
C LYS A 46 -3.24 -0.74 -15.30
N SER A 47 -2.00 -0.26 -15.47
CA SER A 47 -0.82 -1.12 -15.67
C SER A 47 -0.55 -2.02 -14.46
N ALA A 48 -0.74 -1.53 -13.22
CA ALA A 48 -0.66 -2.36 -12.02
C ALA A 48 -1.80 -3.40 -11.97
N ALA A 49 -3.01 -2.99 -12.36
CA ALA A 49 -4.16 -3.89 -12.44
C ALA A 49 -4.04 -4.99 -13.51
N THR A 50 -3.26 -4.77 -14.54
CA THR A 50 -3.12 -5.70 -15.66
C THR A 50 -1.79 -6.45 -15.62
N LEU A 51 -0.69 -5.78 -15.96
CA LEU A 51 0.65 -6.40 -15.98
C LEU A 51 1.09 -6.81 -14.58
N GLY A 52 0.99 -5.90 -13.61
CA GLY A 52 1.39 -6.19 -12.22
C GLY A 52 0.59 -7.36 -11.63
N ALA A 53 -0.73 -7.34 -11.75
CA ALA A 53 -1.56 -8.45 -11.30
C ALA A 53 -1.24 -9.76 -12.01
N SER A 54 -1.08 -9.73 -13.34
CA SER A 54 -0.76 -10.94 -14.13
C SER A 54 0.55 -11.60 -13.71
N ILE A 55 1.56 -10.81 -13.33
CA ILE A 55 2.84 -11.33 -12.83
C ILE A 55 2.60 -12.04 -11.48
N LEU A 56 1.97 -11.37 -10.53
CA LEU A 56 1.71 -11.96 -9.21
C LEU A 56 0.80 -13.20 -9.28
N GLU A 57 -0.24 -13.16 -10.12
CA GLU A 57 -1.17 -14.28 -10.33
C GLU A 57 -0.47 -15.53 -10.90
N LYS A 58 0.59 -15.39 -11.72
CA LYS A 58 1.40 -16.53 -12.21
C LYS A 58 2.12 -17.26 -11.07
N HIS A 59 2.49 -16.55 -10.01
CA HIS A 59 3.06 -17.12 -8.78
C HIS A 59 1.96 -17.63 -7.83
N GLY A 60 0.68 -17.48 -8.17
CA GLY A 60 -0.45 -17.82 -7.30
C GLY A 60 -0.67 -16.80 -6.17
N TRP A 61 -0.20 -15.57 -6.33
CA TRP A 61 -0.23 -14.53 -5.30
C TRP A 61 -1.28 -13.47 -5.56
N LEU A 62 -1.74 -12.89 -4.46
CA LEU A 62 -2.69 -11.78 -4.43
C LEU A 62 -2.00 -10.52 -3.92
N ALA A 63 -2.55 -9.35 -4.29
CA ALA A 63 -2.06 -8.05 -3.88
C ALA A 63 -3.18 -7.18 -3.31
N THR A 64 -2.81 -6.05 -2.68
CA THR A 64 -3.72 -5.00 -2.23
C THR A 64 -3.58 -3.78 -3.12
N TYR A 65 -4.70 -3.24 -3.62
CA TYR A 65 -4.75 -2.05 -4.47
C TYR A 65 -5.41 -0.91 -3.71
N TYR A 66 -4.66 0.14 -3.41
CA TYR A 66 -5.16 1.31 -2.71
C TYR A 66 -5.75 2.32 -3.68
N ALA A 67 -7.07 2.39 -3.70
CA ALA A 67 -7.83 3.13 -4.70
C ALA A 67 -8.21 4.54 -4.25
N SER A 68 -7.87 5.53 -5.09
CA SER A 68 -8.43 6.89 -5.06
C SER A 68 -9.46 7.02 -6.18
N ALA A 69 -10.75 6.88 -5.86
CA ALA A 69 -11.81 6.74 -6.86
C ALA A 69 -11.97 7.98 -7.77
N SER A 70 -11.46 9.14 -7.36
CA SER A 70 -11.47 10.31 -8.23
C SER A 70 -10.56 10.18 -9.46
N PHE A 71 -9.62 9.24 -9.43
CA PHE A 71 -8.72 8.97 -10.55
C PHE A 71 -9.32 8.01 -11.58
N ALA A 72 -10.34 7.25 -11.20
CA ALA A 72 -10.94 6.26 -12.08
C ALA A 72 -11.22 6.80 -13.49
N GLN A 73 -10.81 6.04 -14.51
CA GLN A 73 -10.97 6.36 -15.94
C GLN A 73 -10.24 7.63 -16.41
N LYS A 74 -9.30 8.17 -15.63
CA LYS A 74 -8.53 9.35 -15.99
C LYS A 74 -7.13 8.99 -16.48
N GLU A 75 -6.55 9.90 -17.24
CA GLU A 75 -5.11 9.91 -17.51
C GLU A 75 -4.41 10.74 -16.43
N THR A 76 -3.38 10.17 -15.83
CA THR A 76 -2.52 10.82 -14.84
C THR A 76 -1.05 10.73 -15.27
N HIS A 77 -0.13 11.16 -14.42
CA HIS A 77 1.29 10.93 -14.65
C HIS A 77 1.69 9.44 -14.58
N HIS A 78 0.87 8.58 -13.95
CA HIS A 78 1.04 7.11 -13.96
C HIS A 78 0.42 6.43 -15.19
N GLY A 79 -0.08 7.21 -16.16
CA GLY A 79 -0.82 6.73 -17.31
C GLY A 79 -2.32 6.59 -17.05
N THR A 80 -2.98 5.71 -17.81
CA THR A 80 -4.41 5.41 -17.65
C THR A 80 -4.67 4.78 -16.30
N MET A 81 -5.66 5.29 -15.58
CA MET A 81 -6.06 4.75 -14.29
C MET A 81 -7.15 3.67 -14.44
N PHE A 82 -7.37 2.93 -13.38
CA PHE A 82 -8.35 1.83 -13.32
C PHE A 82 -9.77 2.25 -13.72
N ASP A 83 -10.56 1.27 -14.10
CA ASP A 83 -12.01 1.41 -14.33
C ASP A 83 -12.81 0.34 -13.57
N SER A 84 -14.14 0.35 -13.74
CA SER A 84 -15.04 -0.62 -13.09
C SER A 84 -14.75 -2.07 -13.50
N SER A 85 -14.19 -2.31 -14.69
CA SER A 85 -13.85 -3.66 -15.14
C SER A 85 -12.60 -4.19 -14.43
N ASP A 86 -11.60 -3.33 -14.23
CA ASP A 86 -10.39 -3.66 -13.48
C ASP A 86 -10.73 -3.98 -12.03
N LEU A 87 -11.55 -3.12 -11.39
CA LEU A 87 -12.02 -3.29 -10.03
C LEU A 87 -12.71 -4.65 -9.83
N LYS A 88 -13.67 -4.97 -10.71
CA LYS A 88 -14.42 -6.25 -10.65
C LYS A 88 -13.54 -7.46 -10.95
N ARG A 89 -12.58 -7.33 -11.88
CA ARG A 89 -11.66 -8.42 -12.21
C ARG A 89 -10.78 -8.76 -11.01
N LEU A 90 -10.15 -7.76 -10.39
CA LEU A 90 -9.25 -7.96 -9.27
C LEU A 90 -9.98 -8.55 -8.05
N THR A 91 -11.16 -8.02 -7.71
CA THR A 91 -11.93 -8.54 -6.57
C THR A 91 -12.41 -9.98 -6.80
N ARG A 92 -12.80 -10.35 -8.03
CA ARG A 92 -13.15 -11.73 -8.37
C ARG A 92 -11.96 -12.68 -8.33
N ALA A 93 -10.76 -12.21 -8.63
CA ALA A 93 -9.53 -12.98 -8.51
C ALA A 93 -9.07 -13.14 -7.05
N GLY A 94 -9.66 -12.39 -6.10
CA GLY A 94 -9.34 -12.44 -4.68
C GLY A 94 -8.38 -11.36 -4.20
N HIS A 95 -7.98 -10.43 -5.07
CA HIS A 95 -7.17 -9.28 -4.64
C HIS A 95 -7.97 -8.35 -3.71
N GLU A 96 -7.28 -7.69 -2.81
CA GLU A 96 -7.86 -6.71 -1.91
C GLU A 96 -7.89 -5.32 -2.52
N ILE A 97 -8.99 -4.59 -2.29
CA ILE A 97 -9.06 -3.15 -2.54
C ILE A 97 -9.01 -2.43 -1.20
N GLY A 98 -8.02 -1.55 -1.04
CA GLY A 98 -7.84 -0.69 0.13
C GLY A 98 -8.22 0.76 -0.18
N CYS A 99 -8.32 1.58 0.86
CA CYS A 99 -8.66 3.00 0.76
C CYS A 99 -7.42 3.88 0.63
N HIS A 100 -7.46 4.82 -0.33
CA HIS A 100 -6.41 5.84 -0.52
C HIS A 100 -6.98 7.28 -0.53
N THR A 101 -8.10 7.51 0.20
CA THR A 101 -8.97 8.68 0.10
C THR A 101 -9.63 8.82 -1.29
N TYR A 102 -10.55 9.76 -1.45
CA TYR A 102 -11.23 9.95 -2.75
C TYR A 102 -10.34 10.64 -3.77
N GLU A 103 -9.74 11.77 -3.38
CA GLU A 103 -8.95 12.66 -4.23
C GLU A 103 -7.44 12.61 -3.95
N HIS A 104 -6.93 11.52 -3.36
CA HIS A 104 -5.54 11.42 -2.90
C HIS A 104 -5.19 12.55 -1.92
N LEU A 105 -6.08 12.77 -0.93
CA LEU A 105 -6.01 13.89 0.01
C LEU A 105 -4.83 13.73 0.97
N ASP A 106 -3.98 14.76 1.08
CA ASP A 106 -3.03 14.85 2.20
C ASP A 106 -3.80 15.03 3.53
N CYS A 107 -3.97 13.92 4.25
CA CYS A 107 -4.72 13.88 5.49
C CYS A 107 -4.13 14.77 6.59
N THR A 108 -2.86 15.17 6.48
CA THR A 108 -2.19 16.01 7.48
C THR A 108 -2.51 17.50 7.32
N GLN A 109 -2.96 17.90 6.13
CA GLN A 109 -3.32 19.27 5.79
C GLN A 109 -4.85 19.50 5.81
N ALA A 110 -5.62 18.44 6.07
CA ALA A 110 -7.08 18.49 6.06
C ALA A 110 -7.68 18.44 7.47
N THR A 111 -8.90 18.93 7.61
CA THR A 111 -9.66 18.76 8.85
C THR A 111 -10.13 17.30 9.01
N ALA A 112 -10.38 16.86 10.23
CA ALA A 112 -10.92 15.52 10.48
C ALA A 112 -12.22 15.26 9.68
N SER A 113 -13.11 16.26 9.62
CA SER A 113 -14.36 16.15 8.85
C SER A 113 -14.11 16.00 7.35
N SER A 114 -13.12 16.72 6.79
CA SER A 114 -12.74 16.60 5.38
C SER A 114 -12.15 15.23 5.07
N VAL A 115 -11.30 14.69 5.95
CA VAL A 115 -10.74 13.34 5.80
C VAL A 115 -11.85 12.30 5.78
N ILE A 116 -12.79 12.37 6.73
CA ILE A 116 -13.92 11.44 6.80
C ILE A 116 -14.81 11.56 5.56
N ALA A 117 -15.16 12.78 5.15
CA ALA A 117 -15.97 13.00 3.94
C ALA A 117 -15.29 12.43 2.68
N SER A 118 -13.97 12.58 2.56
CA SER A 118 -13.20 12.01 1.45
C SER A 118 -13.25 10.48 1.46
N ILE A 119 -13.07 9.84 2.61
CA ILE A 119 -13.16 8.38 2.76
C ILE A 119 -14.56 7.87 2.42
N GLU A 120 -15.60 8.49 2.94
CA GLU A 120 -17.00 8.11 2.67
C GLU A 120 -17.33 8.25 1.18
N LYS A 121 -16.90 9.36 0.56
CA LYS A 121 -17.04 9.57 -0.88
C LYS A 121 -16.30 8.50 -1.68
N ASN A 122 -15.06 8.16 -1.29
CA ASN A 122 -14.29 7.09 -1.92
C ASN A 122 -15.04 5.75 -1.86
N THR A 123 -15.47 5.37 -0.67
CA THR A 123 -16.19 4.12 -0.42
C THR A 123 -17.48 4.05 -1.25
N ASN A 124 -18.27 5.11 -1.26
CA ASN A 124 -19.52 5.15 -2.02
C ASN A 124 -19.27 5.07 -3.53
N THR A 125 -18.30 5.83 -4.04
CA THR A 125 -17.95 5.79 -5.46
C THR A 125 -17.46 4.40 -5.89
N LEU A 126 -16.61 3.75 -5.11
CA LEU A 126 -16.14 2.39 -5.43
C LEU A 126 -17.30 1.37 -5.38
N LYS A 127 -18.25 1.51 -4.45
CA LYS A 127 -19.47 0.71 -4.43
C LYS A 127 -20.32 0.91 -5.68
N ASP A 128 -20.51 2.16 -6.12
CA ASP A 128 -21.24 2.48 -7.35
C ASP A 128 -20.55 1.90 -8.59
N MET A 129 -19.22 1.77 -8.54
CA MET A 129 -18.41 1.09 -9.58
C MET A 129 -18.48 -0.45 -9.49
N GLY A 130 -19.09 -1.00 -8.44
CA GLY A 130 -19.33 -2.43 -8.26
C GLY A 130 -18.40 -3.13 -7.27
N LEU A 131 -17.76 -2.41 -6.35
CA LEU A 131 -17.05 -3.00 -5.22
C LEU A 131 -18.07 -3.54 -4.19
N GLU A 132 -18.04 -4.83 -3.93
CA GLU A 132 -18.93 -5.51 -2.98
C GLU A 132 -18.27 -5.75 -1.61
N THR A 133 -16.93 -5.75 -1.57
CA THR A 133 -16.16 -5.98 -0.34
C THR A 133 -15.94 -4.68 0.44
N PRO A 134 -15.82 -4.74 1.78
CA PRO A 134 -15.46 -3.58 2.57
C PRO A 134 -14.00 -3.14 2.31
N LEU A 135 -13.71 -1.86 2.54
CA LEU A 135 -12.34 -1.36 2.58
C LEU A 135 -11.81 -1.54 4.01
N GLU A 136 -10.92 -2.52 4.22
CA GLU A 136 -10.41 -2.87 5.56
C GLU A 136 -9.04 -2.26 5.86
N SER A 137 -8.27 -1.95 4.83
CA SER A 137 -6.95 -1.36 4.93
C SER A 137 -6.89 0.04 4.32
N PHE A 138 -5.95 0.84 4.80
CA PHE A 138 -5.72 2.21 4.35
C PHE A 138 -4.23 2.46 4.10
N ALA A 139 -3.89 3.11 2.99
CA ALA A 139 -2.57 3.69 2.77
C ALA A 139 -2.63 5.22 2.85
N PHE A 140 -1.67 5.82 3.54
CA PHE A 140 -1.60 7.28 3.62
C PHE A 140 -1.14 7.88 2.30
N PRO A 141 -1.93 8.75 1.64
CA PRO A 141 -1.44 9.56 0.54
C PRO A 141 -0.13 10.27 0.93
N TYR A 142 0.87 10.22 0.06
CA TYR A 142 2.22 10.77 0.29
C TYR A 142 2.97 10.15 1.49
N GLY A 143 2.44 9.10 2.11
CA GLY A 143 2.97 8.53 3.36
C GLY A 143 2.86 9.45 4.58
N GLU A 144 2.05 10.51 4.48
CA GLU A 144 1.96 11.57 5.49
C GLU A 144 0.92 11.24 6.57
N ALA A 145 1.38 11.19 7.83
CA ALA A 145 0.54 10.89 8.99
C ALA A 145 0.79 11.84 10.16
N THR A 146 -0.26 12.13 10.91
CA THR A 146 -0.18 12.78 12.23
C THR A 146 -0.81 11.89 13.31
N PRO A 147 -0.51 12.09 14.60
CA PRO A 147 -1.13 11.31 15.66
C PRO A 147 -2.66 11.40 15.70
N SER A 148 -3.22 12.55 15.35
CA SER A 148 -4.67 12.75 15.29
C SER A 148 -5.31 11.99 14.15
N VAL A 149 -4.70 12.03 12.96
CA VAL A 149 -5.16 11.29 11.78
C VAL A 149 -5.04 9.78 11.99
N LYS A 150 -3.95 9.30 12.60
CA LYS A 150 -3.80 7.88 12.95
C LYS A 150 -4.93 7.38 13.87
N ARG A 151 -5.28 8.14 14.91
CA ARG A 151 -6.41 7.78 15.77
C ARG A 151 -7.72 7.76 15.02
N LEU A 152 -7.99 8.80 14.24
CA LEU A 152 -9.22 8.94 13.45
C LEU A 152 -9.42 7.77 12.48
N LEU A 153 -8.37 7.41 11.73
CA LEU A 153 -8.42 6.36 10.73
C LEU A 153 -8.36 4.96 11.35
N GLY A 154 -7.66 4.80 12.47
CA GLY A 154 -7.56 3.53 13.19
C GLY A 154 -8.87 3.05 13.81
N GLU A 155 -9.88 3.91 13.93
CA GLU A 155 -11.26 3.53 14.30
C GLU A 155 -12.04 2.92 13.12
N ARG A 156 -11.55 3.07 11.91
CA ARG A 156 -12.23 2.69 10.67
C ARG A 156 -11.55 1.57 9.90
N PHE A 157 -10.23 1.48 10.00
CA PHE A 157 -9.41 0.52 9.26
C PHE A 157 -8.58 -0.34 10.20
N SER A 158 -8.45 -1.61 9.84
CA SER A 158 -7.67 -2.58 10.60
C SER A 158 -6.17 -2.25 10.56
N THR A 159 -5.68 -1.79 9.41
CA THR A 159 -4.27 -1.43 9.20
C THR A 159 -4.13 -0.11 8.44
N LEU A 160 -3.13 0.68 8.83
CA LEU A 160 -2.75 1.91 8.12
C LEU A 160 -1.28 1.79 7.69
N ARG A 161 -1.00 1.94 6.39
CA ARG A 161 0.35 1.83 5.82
C ARG A 161 0.94 3.22 5.53
N GLY A 162 2.16 3.43 5.99
CA GLY A 162 3.04 4.53 5.59
C GLY A 162 4.08 4.06 4.57
N ILE A 163 5.13 4.88 4.36
CA ILE A 163 6.19 4.64 3.35
C ILE A 163 7.61 4.53 3.97
N ARG A 164 7.72 4.28 5.27
CA ARG A 164 9.03 4.10 5.88
C ARG A 164 9.63 2.77 5.42
N SER A 165 10.77 2.84 4.72
CA SER A 165 11.44 1.68 4.12
C SER A 165 12.11 0.80 5.18
N GLU A 166 11.33 -0.08 5.81
CA GLU A 166 11.78 -1.11 6.77
C GLU A 166 10.80 -2.30 6.74
N ILE A 167 11.22 -3.45 7.25
CA ILE A 167 10.37 -4.61 7.51
C ILE A 167 9.69 -4.43 8.87
N ASN A 168 8.46 -4.89 9.00
CA ASN A 168 7.73 -4.89 10.27
C ASN A 168 8.09 -6.15 11.05
N ARG A 169 8.65 -5.98 12.26
CA ARG A 169 9.09 -7.05 13.18
C ARG A 169 8.83 -6.63 14.62
N GLY A 170 8.67 -7.63 15.50
CA GLY A 170 8.43 -7.40 16.92
C GLY A 170 7.26 -6.46 17.16
N MET A 171 7.35 -5.61 18.17
CA MET A 171 6.29 -4.63 18.48
C MET A 171 6.25 -3.52 17.45
N SER A 172 5.37 -3.67 16.47
CA SER A 172 5.11 -2.72 15.40
C SER A 172 3.85 -1.89 15.65
N ASP A 173 3.62 -0.86 14.85
CA ASP A 173 2.44 0.00 14.93
C ASP A 173 1.51 -0.31 13.76
N ARG A 174 0.38 -1.02 14.00
CA ARG A 174 -0.55 -1.37 12.92
C ARG A 174 -1.23 -0.16 12.27
N HIS A 175 -1.17 1.00 12.93
CA HIS A 175 -1.67 2.25 12.39
C HIS A 175 -0.58 3.13 11.75
N LEU A 176 0.63 2.58 11.54
CA LEU A 176 1.68 3.16 10.72
C LEU A 176 2.68 2.07 10.30
N LEU A 177 2.19 1.07 9.58
CA LEU A 177 3.01 -0.02 9.05
C LEU A 177 4.04 0.53 8.06
N LYS A 178 5.23 -0.05 8.12
CA LYS A 178 6.36 0.27 7.26
C LYS A 178 6.23 -0.48 5.94
N SER A 179 6.76 0.10 4.85
CA SER A 179 6.74 -0.55 3.55
C SER A 179 7.96 -0.16 2.72
N VAL A 180 8.40 -1.06 1.86
CA VAL A 180 9.57 -0.92 0.99
C VAL A 180 9.09 -0.61 -0.43
N PRO A 181 9.62 0.46 -1.08
CA PRO A 181 9.22 0.79 -2.43
C PRO A 181 9.76 -0.22 -3.47
N LEU A 182 8.97 -0.45 -4.52
CA LEU A 182 9.38 -1.11 -5.76
C LEU A 182 9.58 -0.05 -6.85
N ASP A 183 10.49 0.86 -6.62
CA ASP A 183 10.80 2.00 -7.49
C ASP A 183 12.30 2.32 -7.46
N GLY A 184 12.69 3.44 -8.06
CA GLY A 184 14.10 3.90 -8.02
C GLY A 184 15.04 3.12 -8.94
N GLY A 185 14.52 2.45 -9.96
CA GLY A 185 15.26 1.71 -10.96
C GLY A 185 16.08 0.56 -10.35
N GLU A 186 17.19 0.17 -11.00
CA GLU A 186 18.01 -0.98 -10.58
C GLU A 186 18.44 -0.93 -9.10
N ALA A 187 18.82 0.25 -8.61
CA ALA A 187 19.30 0.39 -7.22
C ALA A 187 18.17 0.23 -6.20
N GLY A 188 16.95 0.69 -6.52
CA GLY A 188 15.78 0.52 -5.68
C GLY A 188 15.31 -0.93 -5.66
N ILE A 189 15.23 -1.57 -6.83
CA ILE A 189 14.84 -2.98 -6.97
C ILE A 189 15.84 -3.91 -6.26
N LYS A 190 17.14 -3.64 -6.37
CA LYS A 190 18.15 -4.39 -5.61
C LYS A 190 17.88 -4.34 -4.10
N LYS A 191 17.55 -3.18 -3.54
CA LYS A 191 17.20 -3.04 -2.11
C LYS A 191 15.92 -3.81 -1.76
N ALA A 192 14.94 -3.82 -2.67
CA ALA A 192 13.72 -4.59 -2.47
C ALA A 192 14.01 -6.11 -2.44
N MET A 193 14.86 -6.60 -3.34
CA MET A 193 15.32 -8.00 -3.34
C MET A 193 16.09 -8.36 -2.07
N GLU A 194 17.03 -7.50 -1.64
CA GLU A 194 17.78 -7.67 -0.40
C GLU A 194 16.85 -7.75 0.83
N ALA A 195 15.74 -6.97 0.82
CA ALA A 195 14.74 -7.04 1.89
C ALA A 195 14.01 -8.40 1.91
N ALA A 196 13.67 -8.99 0.75
CA ALA A 196 13.09 -10.32 0.66
C ALA A 196 14.07 -11.41 1.13
N GLU A 197 15.31 -11.34 0.66
CA GLU A 197 16.36 -12.31 1.01
C GLU A 197 16.65 -12.30 2.51
N GLY A 198 16.62 -11.13 3.16
CA GLY A 198 16.79 -10.99 4.61
C GLY A 198 15.73 -11.68 5.45
N LEU A 199 14.56 -12.01 4.88
CA LEU A 199 13.48 -12.70 5.57
C LEU A 199 13.81 -14.15 5.92
N THR A 200 14.75 -14.78 5.23
CA THR A 200 15.18 -16.17 5.51
C THR A 200 15.87 -16.32 6.87
N GLN A 201 16.55 -15.27 7.32
CA GLN A 201 17.29 -15.28 8.59
C GLN A 201 16.51 -14.62 9.72
N ASP A 202 15.70 -13.63 9.40
CA ASP A 202 14.95 -12.84 10.37
C ASP A 202 13.53 -12.60 9.83
N PRO A 203 12.58 -13.52 10.09
CA PRO A 203 11.21 -13.42 9.61
C PRO A 203 10.52 -12.13 10.07
N GLY A 204 9.55 -11.70 9.30
CA GLY A 204 8.75 -10.49 9.59
C GLY A 204 7.69 -10.29 8.51
N TRP A 205 6.96 -9.19 8.61
CA TRP A 205 6.02 -8.77 7.60
C TRP A 205 6.61 -7.68 6.72
N LEU A 206 7.04 -8.06 5.53
CA LEU A 206 7.53 -7.17 4.48
C LEU A 206 6.34 -6.72 3.62
N ILE A 207 6.12 -5.42 3.54
CA ILE A 207 5.10 -4.82 2.70
C ILE A 207 5.83 -4.07 1.58
N TYR A 208 5.57 -4.44 0.33
CA TYR A 208 6.01 -3.69 -0.83
C TYR A 208 4.93 -2.72 -1.29
N TYR A 209 5.34 -1.57 -1.84
CA TYR A 209 4.45 -0.69 -2.57
C TYR A 209 5.07 -0.18 -3.86
N ALA A 210 4.25 -0.05 -4.88
CA ALA A 210 4.57 0.55 -6.18
C ALA A 210 3.36 1.34 -6.66
N HIS A 211 3.49 1.98 -7.83
CA HIS A 211 2.35 2.58 -8.52
C HIS A 211 2.13 1.85 -9.85
N ASP A 212 2.85 2.18 -10.89
CA ASP A 212 2.71 1.61 -12.21
C ASP A 212 3.72 0.48 -12.49
N VAL A 213 3.27 -0.49 -13.30
CA VAL A 213 4.11 -1.60 -13.79
C VAL A 213 4.06 -1.58 -15.31
N GLN A 214 5.10 -1.08 -15.95
CA GLN A 214 5.15 -0.91 -17.40
C GLN A 214 6.59 -0.79 -17.91
N GLU A 215 6.81 -0.94 -19.23
CA GLU A 215 8.15 -0.92 -19.84
C GLU A 215 8.91 0.39 -19.58
N ASN A 216 8.21 1.51 -19.54
CA ASN A 216 8.75 2.83 -19.22
C ASN A 216 8.03 3.37 -17.99
N PRO A 217 8.37 2.89 -16.79
CA PRO A 217 7.66 3.25 -15.57
C PRO A 217 7.93 4.71 -15.18
N THR A 218 7.04 5.25 -14.38
CA THR A 218 7.29 6.52 -13.70
C THR A 218 8.39 6.34 -12.64
N GLU A 219 8.81 7.44 -12.02
CA GLU A 219 9.79 7.38 -10.92
C GLU A 219 9.30 6.59 -9.69
N TRP A 220 8.00 6.30 -9.59
CA TRP A 220 7.36 5.54 -8.50
C TRP A 220 6.92 4.13 -8.91
N GLY A 221 7.27 3.69 -10.11
CA GLY A 221 6.92 2.38 -10.65
C GLY A 221 8.13 1.50 -10.93
N CYS A 222 7.87 0.34 -11.51
CA CYS A 222 8.89 -0.61 -11.94
C CYS A 222 8.53 -1.24 -13.30
N THR A 223 9.53 -1.84 -13.94
CA THR A 223 9.28 -2.63 -15.15
C THR A 223 8.70 -4.00 -14.80
N PRO A 224 8.02 -4.68 -15.75
CA PRO A 224 7.58 -6.06 -15.56
C PRO A 224 8.71 -7.00 -15.15
N ASP A 225 9.88 -6.89 -15.76
CA ASP A 225 11.06 -7.71 -15.43
C ASP A 225 11.56 -7.45 -14.02
N GLN A 226 11.60 -6.19 -13.59
CA GLN A 226 11.97 -5.81 -12.23
C GLN A 226 11.00 -6.38 -11.19
N LEU A 227 9.68 -6.33 -11.45
CA LEU A 227 8.71 -6.96 -10.56
C LEU A 227 8.92 -8.47 -10.49
N GLU A 228 9.18 -9.13 -11.62
CA GLU A 228 9.47 -10.56 -11.68
C GLU A 228 10.73 -10.93 -10.89
N GLU A 229 11.81 -10.15 -10.99
CA GLU A 229 13.03 -10.34 -10.19
C GLU A 229 12.75 -10.30 -8.68
N VAL A 230 11.92 -9.35 -8.23
CA VAL A 230 11.49 -9.26 -6.83
C VAL A 230 10.63 -10.47 -6.45
N CYS A 231 9.70 -10.91 -7.32
CA CYS A 231 8.90 -12.11 -7.08
C CYS A 231 9.78 -13.34 -6.88
N GLN A 232 10.80 -13.54 -7.70
CA GLN A 232 11.76 -14.64 -7.57
C GLN A 232 12.56 -14.54 -6.26
N ALA A 233 12.93 -13.34 -5.80
CA ALA A 233 13.57 -13.16 -4.50
C ALA A 233 12.64 -13.53 -3.34
N VAL A 234 11.35 -13.18 -3.44
CA VAL A 234 10.32 -13.58 -2.47
C VAL A 234 10.11 -15.09 -2.47
N GLU A 235 10.06 -15.75 -3.63
CA GLU A 235 9.98 -17.22 -3.70
C GLU A 235 11.16 -17.89 -2.99
N ARG A 236 12.38 -17.41 -3.27
CA ARG A 236 13.59 -17.96 -2.61
C ARG A 236 13.58 -17.76 -1.10
N SER A 237 12.92 -16.72 -0.60
CA SER A 237 12.80 -16.49 0.85
C SER A 237 11.86 -17.49 1.55
N GLY A 238 11.00 -18.18 0.82
CA GLY A 238 9.97 -19.05 1.36
C GLY A 238 8.84 -18.32 2.08
N ALA A 239 8.75 -16.99 1.95
CA ALA A 239 7.72 -16.20 2.57
C ALA A 239 6.33 -16.50 1.97
N ARG A 240 5.31 -16.45 2.81
CA ARG A 240 3.91 -16.50 2.34
C ARG A 240 3.48 -15.14 1.82
N VAL A 241 2.88 -15.11 0.64
CA VAL A 241 2.38 -13.86 0.05
C VAL A 241 0.90 -13.74 0.33
N LEU A 242 0.52 -12.67 1.04
CA LEU A 242 -0.83 -12.40 1.53
C LEU A 242 -1.21 -10.94 1.26
N THR A 243 -2.50 -10.67 1.09
CA THR A 243 -3.02 -9.28 1.09
C THR A 243 -2.87 -8.65 2.48
N MET A 244 -3.07 -7.34 2.59
CA MET A 244 -2.99 -6.65 3.88
C MET A 244 -3.96 -7.22 4.91
N SER A 245 -5.21 -7.45 4.53
CA SER A 245 -6.24 -8.00 5.42
C SER A 245 -5.96 -9.46 5.80
N GLN A 246 -5.49 -10.28 4.86
CA GLN A 246 -5.10 -11.67 5.15
C GLN A 246 -3.92 -11.72 6.14
N ALA A 247 -2.88 -10.94 5.88
CA ALA A 247 -1.72 -10.86 6.76
C ALA A 247 -2.10 -10.38 8.19
N TYR A 248 -2.96 -9.36 8.27
CA TYR A 248 -3.45 -8.87 9.55
C TYR A 248 -4.29 -9.94 10.28
N GLY A 249 -5.16 -10.63 9.56
CA GLY A 249 -5.97 -11.73 10.13
C GLY A 249 -5.13 -12.85 10.74
N GLU A 250 -4.03 -13.24 10.09
CA GLU A 250 -3.11 -14.24 10.64
C GLU A 250 -2.46 -13.75 11.94
N LEU A 251 -2.00 -12.49 11.97
CA LEU A 251 -1.36 -11.91 13.16
C LEU A 251 -2.32 -11.74 14.35
N GLU A 252 -3.61 -11.59 14.12
CA GLU A 252 -4.61 -11.53 15.21
C GLU A 252 -4.92 -12.92 15.79
N HIS A 253 -4.86 -13.97 14.98
CA HIS A 253 -5.15 -15.34 15.42
C HIS A 253 -3.97 -16.04 16.09
N CYS A 254 -2.76 -15.50 16.00
CA CYS A 254 -1.56 -16.01 16.67
C CYS A 254 -1.39 -15.52 18.12
N LYS A 255 -2.44 -14.93 18.73
CA LYS A 255 -2.42 -14.44 20.13
C LYS A 255 -2.88 -15.47 21.12
#